data_ba3efa686e3cdf9d093e53eb5dda43ac
#
_entry.id   ba3efa686e3cdf9d093e53eb5dda43ac
#
_cell.length_a   1.000
_cell.length_b   1.000
_cell.length_c   1.000
_cell.angle_alpha   90.00
_cell.angle_beta   90.00
_cell.angle_gamma   90.00
#
_symmetry.space_group_name_H-M   'P 1'
#
loop_
_entity.id
_entity.type
_entity.pdbx_description
1 polymer ?
#
loop_
_entity_poly.entity_id
_entity_poly.type
_entity_poly.pdbx_seq_one_letter_code
_entity_poly.pdbx_strand_id
1 'polypeptide(L)'
;IMSTTGCPSLPPPTPAALDILMKPFPGDREGYIEAFVAAFHTLSGPIHPTNDGLTRRWAAEHYDRGLNPDGITRQMAAIMASGDRTARLKQVAVPTLVLHGSADPLLPLEHGRATARAIPGARLEVIEGMGHAIPESLWETIIDRICGHIV
;
A
#
# COMPACT_ATOMS: atom_id res chain seq x y z
N ILE A 1 8.38 3.10 4.24
CA ILE A 1 7.37 3.79 3.41
C ILE A 1 7.10 2.91 2.21
N MET A 2 5.86 2.54 2.00
CA MET A 2 5.40 2.01 0.72
C MET A 2 4.73 3.16 -0.03
N SER A 3 5.36 3.64 -1.07
CA SER A 3 4.85 4.79 -1.80
C SER A 3 5.44 4.90 -3.20
N THR A 4 4.91 5.81 -3.97
CA THR A 4 5.40 6.12 -5.32
C THR A 4 5.88 7.58 -5.40
N THR A 5 6.84 7.84 -6.26
CA THR A 5 7.19 9.21 -6.66
C THR A 5 6.08 9.90 -7.44
N GLY A 6 5.17 9.14 -8.03
CA GLY A 6 4.17 9.62 -8.98
C GLY A 6 4.74 9.90 -10.39
N CYS A 7 5.96 9.46 -10.67
CA CYS A 7 6.56 9.64 -11.99
C CYS A 7 5.77 8.84 -13.05
N PRO A 8 5.33 9.46 -14.16
CA PRO A 8 4.48 8.82 -15.17
C PRO A 8 5.14 7.65 -15.93
N SER A 9 6.46 7.54 -15.86
CA SER A 9 7.20 6.44 -16.51
C SER A 9 7.24 5.15 -15.68
N LEU A 10 6.71 5.16 -14.45
CA LEU A 10 6.64 3.97 -13.61
C LEU A 10 5.50 3.04 -14.06
N PRO A 11 5.65 1.71 -13.86
CA PRO A 11 4.63 0.76 -14.28
C PRO A 11 3.27 1.06 -13.64
N PRO A 12 2.16 0.88 -14.38
CA PRO A 12 0.83 1.00 -13.81
C PRO A 12 0.51 -0.16 -12.85
N PRO A 13 -0.54 -0.03 -12.03
CA PRO A 13 -1.12 -1.15 -11.29
C PRO A 13 -1.48 -2.32 -12.20
N THR A 14 -1.50 -3.53 -11.64
CA THR A 14 -2.09 -4.67 -12.37
C THR A 14 -3.59 -4.45 -12.60
N PRO A 15 -4.19 -5.06 -13.63
CA PRO A 15 -5.64 -4.94 -13.86
C PRO A 15 -6.48 -5.33 -12.64
N ALA A 16 -6.12 -6.40 -11.92
CA ALA A 16 -6.83 -6.83 -10.72
C ALA A 16 -6.77 -5.80 -9.58
N ALA A 17 -5.61 -5.17 -9.36
CA ALA A 17 -5.46 -4.13 -8.36
C ALA A 17 -6.21 -2.84 -8.77
N LEU A 18 -6.22 -2.52 -10.06
CA LEU A 18 -6.97 -1.37 -10.57
C LEU A 18 -8.48 -1.57 -10.40
N ASP A 19 -9.00 -2.76 -10.67
CA ASP A 19 -10.40 -3.10 -10.45
C ASP A 19 -10.82 -2.88 -8.99
N ILE A 20 -9.99 -3.26 -8.03
CA ILE A 20 -10.26 -3.02 -6.61
C ILE A 20 -10.35 -1.52 -6.29
N LEU A 21 -9.45 -0.72 -6.85
CA LEU A 21 -9.46 0.74 -6.63
C LEU A 21 -10.68 1.43 -7.24
N MET A 22 -11.14 0.94 -8.39
CA MET A 22 -12.19 1.60 -9.17
C MET A 22 -13.59 1.10 -8.85
N LYS A 23 -13.72 -0.10 -8.28
CA LYS A 23 -15.00 -0.71 -7.95
C LYS A 23 -15.50 -0.21 -6.59
N PRO A 24 -16.70 0.39 -6.54
CA PRO A 24 -17.29 0.79 -5.27
C PRO A 24 -17.52 -0.44 -4.36
N PHE A 25 -17.22 -0.28 -3.09
CA PHE A 25 -17.61 -1.29 -2.10
C PHE A 25 -19.13 -1.31 -1.90
N PRO A 26 -19.73 -2.49 -1.61
CA PRO A 26 -21.13 -2.59 -1.24
C PRO A 26 -21.51 -1.66 -0.09
N GLY A 27 -22.74 -1.12 -0.13
CA GLY A 27 -23.23 -0.23 0.92
C GLY A 27 -23.75 -0.95 2.16
N ASP A 28 -24.03 -2.25 2.07
CA ASP A 28 -24.43 -3.07 3.22
C ASP A 28 -23.20 -3.66 3.93
N ARG A 29 -23.37 -3.92 5.23
CA ARG A 29 -22.25 -4.32 6.11
C ARG A 29 -21.60 -5.64 5.70
N GLU A 30 -22.38 -6.66 5.41
CA GLU A 30 -21.82 -7.98 5.07
C GLU A 30 -21.15 -7.96 3.70
N GLY A 31 -21.79 -7.36 2.72
CA GLY A 31 -21.20 -7.16 1.40
C GLY A 31 -19.89 -6.36 1.45
N TYR A 32 -19.84 -5.32 2.29
CA TYR A 32 -18.60 -4.57 2.51
C TYR A 32 -17.49 -5.44 3.07
N ILE A 33 -17.79 -6.25 4.12
CA ILE A 33 -16.81 -7.14 4.75
C ILE A 33 -16.25 -8.15 3.74
N GLU A 34 -17.11 -8.80 2.97
CA GLU A 34 -16.67 -9.77 1.95
C GLU A 34 -15.81 -9.12 0.87
N ALA A 35 -16.22 -7.97 0.37
CA ALA A 35 -15.45 -7.24 -0.62
C ALA A 35 -14.09 -6.77 -0.09
N PHE A 36 -14.04 -6.34 1.18
CA PHE A 36 -12.79 -5.94 1.84
C PHE A 36 -11.81 -7.12 1.99
N VAL A 37 -12.30 -8.30 2.41
CA VAL A 37 -11.48 -9.51 2.52
C VAL A 37 -10.93 -9.92 1.15
N ALA A 38 -11.77 -9.93 0.12
CA ALA A 38 -11.33 -10.24 -1.25
C ALA A 38 -10.28 -9.25 -1.77
N ALA A 39 -10.47 -7.95 -1.50
CA ALA A 39 -9.50 -6.92 -1.84
C ALA A 39 -8.18 -7.11 -1.10
N PHE A 40 -8.24 -7.41 0.21
CA PHE A 40 -7.05 -7.65 1.03
C PHE A 40 -6.24 -8.84 0.54
N HIS A 41 -6.89 -9.96 0.17
CA HIS A 41 -6.22 -11.12 -0.44
C HIS A 41 -5.50 -10.74 -1.73
N THR A 42 -6.17 -10.04 -2.64
CA THR A 42 -5.56 -9.63 -3.91
C THR A 42 -4.35 -8.72 -3.69
N LEU A 43 -4.41 -7.86 -2.69
CA LEU A 43 -3.35 -6.88 -2.41
C LEU A 43 -2.22 -7.43 -1.52
N SER A 44 -2.40 -8.55 -0.82
CA SER A 44 -1.39 -9.09 0.10
C SER A 44 -0.22 -9.81 -0.58
N GLY A 45 -0.39 -10.21 -1.83
CA GLY A 45 0.59 -11.00 -2.57
C GLY A 45 0.45 -12.50 -2.33
N PRO A 46 1.20 -13.33 -3.09
CA PRO A 46 0.93 -14.77 -3.21
C PRO A 46 1.56 -15.64 -2.11
N ILE A 47 2.53 -15.13 -1.35
CA ILE A 47 3.36 -15.99 -0.47
C ILE A 47 2.93 -15.91 0.99
N HIS A 48 2.55 -14.73 1.46
CA HIS A 48 2.28 -14.49 2.87
C HIS A 48 0.80 -14.74 3.18
N PRO A 49 0.48 -15.68 4.09
CA PRO A 49 -0.91 -15.97 4.42
C PRO A 49 -1.58 -14.79 5.12
N THR A 50 -2.84 -14.56 4.78
CA THR A 50 -3.72 -13.60 5.43
C THR A 50 -4.52 -14.27 6.54
N ASN A 51 -4.87 -13.51 7.56
CA ASN A 51 -5.79 -13.97 8.62
C ASN A 51 -7.18 -13.40 8.35
N ASP A 52 -8.05 -14.19 7.74
CA ASP A 52 -9.39 -13.76 7.36
C ASP A 52 -10.23 -13.29 8.56
N GLY A 53 -10.10 -13.95 9.70
CA GLY A 53 -10.79 -13.55 10.91
C GLY A 53 -10.40 -12.15 11.39
N LEU A 54 -9.11 -11.82 11.30
CA LEU A 54 -8.59 -10.50 11.61
C LEU A 54 -9.04 -9.47 10.55
N THR A 55 -8.92 -9.82 9.28
CA THR A 55 -9.31 -8.95 8.16
C THR A 55 -10.81 -8.60 8.20
N ARG A 56 -11.66 -9.58 8.53
CA ARG A 56 -13.11 -9.37 8.74
C ARG A 56 -13.38 -8.41 9.90
N ARG A 57 -12.67 -8.55 11.02
CA ARG A 57 -12.81 -7.60 12.14
C ARG A 57 -12.45 -6.18 11.73
N TRP A 58 -11.35 -5.97 11.01
CA TRP A 58 -10.97 -4.65 10.49
C TRP A 58 -12.04 -4.08 9.55
N ALA A 59 -12.54 -4.90 8.62
CA ALA A 59 -13.59 -4.49 7.71
C ALA A 59 -14.85 -4.06 8.45
N ALA A 60 -15.27 -4.84 9.46
CA ALA A 60 -16.42 -4.52 10.32
C ALA A 60 -16.22 -3.20 11.07
N GLU A 61 -15.05 -3.02 11.70
CA GLU A 61 -14.70 -1.78 12.40
C GLU A 61 -14.64 -0.56 11.47
N HIS A 62 -14.15 -0.72 10.22
CA HIS A 62 -14.16 0.35 9.21
C HIS A 62 -15.59 0.73 8.83
N TYR A 63 -16.44 -0.26 8.59
CA TYR A 63 -17.84 -0.04 8.27
C TYR A 63 -18.58 0.67 9.41
N ASP A 64 -18.42 0.17 10.63
CA ASP A 64 -19.10 0.66 11.84
C ASP A 64 -18.67 2.09 12.23
N ARG A 65 -17.44 2.50 11.87
CA ARG A 65 -16.98 3.90 11.98
C ARG A 65 -17.61 4.86 10.97
N GLY A 66 -18.26 4.34 9.96
CA GLY A 66 -18.93 5.08 8.91
C GLY A 66 -18.16 5.16 7.60
N LEU A 67 -18.84 4.87 6.52
CA LEU A 67 -18.29 4.97 5.17
C LEU A 67 -18.37 6.42 4.68
N ASN A 68 -17.31 6.87 4.02
CA ASN A 68 -17.26 8.19 3.39
C ASN A 68 -16.82 8.09 1.92
N PRO A 69 -17.74 7.72 1.00
CA PRO A 69 -17.41 7.59 -0.42
C PRO A 69 -16.84 8.88 -1.04
N ASP A 70 -17.36 10.04 -0.64
CA ASP A 70 -16.85 11.34 -1.10
C ASP A 70 -15.42 11.57 -0.62
N GLY A 71 -15.07 11.06 0.56
CA GLY A 71 -13.71 11.09 1.09
C GLY A 71 -12.75 10.29 0.23
N ILE A 72 -13.13 9.11 -0.22
CA ILE A 72 -12.35 8.26 -1.13
C ILE A 72 -12.13 9.00 -2.46
N THR A 73 -13.18 9.59 -3.02
CA THR A 73 -13.10 10.37 -4.27
C THR A 73 -12.14 11.56 -4.13
N ARG A 74 -12.22 12.31 -3.02
CA ARG A 74 -11.31 13.43 -2.75
C ARG A 74 -9.86 12.96 -2.58
N GLN A 75 -9.64 11.83 -1.90
CA GLN A 75 -8.32 11.22 -1.74
C GLN A 75 -7.72 10.86 -3.12
N MET A 76 -8.49 10.23 -3.98
CA MET A 76 -8.05 9.88 -5.33
C MET A 76 -7.71 11.12 -6.15
N ALA A 77 -8.56 12.14 -6.11
CA ALA A 77 -8.29 13.42 -6.78
C ALA A 77 -6.99 14.08 -6.28
N ALA A 78 -6.73 14.04 -4.96
CA ALA A 78 -5.50 14.56 -4.38
C ALA A 78 -4.26 13.77 -4.82
N ILE A 79 -4.36 12.44 -4.92
CA ILE A 79 -3.27 11.58 -5.45
C ILE A 79 -2.95 11.98 -6.90
N MET A 80 -3.96 12.09 -7.74
CA MET A 80 -3.80 12.48 -9.14
C MET A 80 -3.22 13.88 -9.31
N ALA A 81 -3.68 14.83 -8.49
CA ALA A 81 -3.20 16.21 -8.50
C ALA A 81 -1.76 16.36 -7.95
N SER A 82 -1.28 15.42 -7.16
CA SER A 82 0.08 15.45 -6.59
C SER A 82 1.19 15.43 -7.63
N GLY A 83 0.96 14.77 -8.77
CA GLY A 83 1.91 14.64 -9.85
C GLY A 83 3.24 13.97 -9.44
N ASP A 84 4.29 14.21 -10.22
CA ASP A 84 5.64 13.70 -9.95
C ASP A 84 6.30 14.48 -8.80
N ARG A 85 6.65 13.76 -7.74
CA ARG A 85 7.30 14.30 -6.53
C ARG A 85 8.81 14.05 -6.50
N THR A 86 9.39 13.49 -7.54
CA THR A 86 10.82 13.12 -7.59
C THR A 86 11.74 14.29 -7.21
N ALA A 87 11.49 15.48 -7.73
CA ALA A 87 12.30 16.66 -7.42
C ALA A 87 12.20 17.08 -5.94
N ARG A 88 11.02 16.93 -5.34
CA ARG A 88 10.80 17.25 -3.92
C ARG A 88 11.45 16.21 -3.01
N LEU A 89 11.43 14.94 -3.38
CA LEU A 89 12.05 13.86 -2.62
C LEU A 89 13.57 14.01 -2.52
N LYS A 90 14.22 14.64 -3.50
CA LYS A 90 15.65 14.96 -3.44
C LYS A 90 16.04 15.93 -2.30
N GLN A 91 15.07 16.61 -1.72
CA GLN A 91 15.29 17.56 -0.62
C GLN A 91 15.12 16.92 0.76
N VAL A 92 14.75 15.64 0.83
CA VAL A 92 14.62 14.91 2.09
C VAL A 92 16.02 14.66 2.66
N ALA A 93 16.27 15.20 3.85
CA ALA A 93 17.56 15.12 4.52
C ALA A 93 17.58 14.22 5.76
N VAL A 94 16.44 13.61 6.09
CA VAL A 94 16.32 12.71 7.25
C VAL A 94 16.63 11.26 6.85
N PRO A 95 17.21 10.43 7.76
CA PRO A 95 17.37 9.01 7.51
C PRO A 95 16.04 8.38 7.05
N THR A 96 16.09 7.66 5.94
CA THR A 96 14.87 7.13 5.33
C THR A 96 15.01 5.66 5.02
N LEU A 97 14.05 4.86 5.49
CA LEU A 97 13.88 3.46 5.11
C LEU A 97 12.66 3.33 4.20
N VAL A 98 12.85 2.77 3.03
CA VAL A 98 11.79 2.38 2.10
C VAL A 98 11.59 0.87 2.23
N LEU A 99 10.43 0.44 2.68
CA LEU A 99 10.01 -0.97 2.71
C LEU A 99 9.03 -1.19 1.56
N HIS A 100 9.25 -2.21 0.73
CA HIS A 100 8.37 -2.47 -0.42
C HIS A 100 8.28 -3.96 -0.70
N GLY A 101 7.08 -4.42 -1.05
CA GLY A 101 6.84 -5.81 -1.43
C GLY A 101 7.31 -6.11 -2.86
N SER A 102 7.96 -7.26 -3.06
CA SER A 102 8.39 -7.66 -4.41
C SER A 102 7.20 -8.03 -5.32
N ALA A 103 6.05 -8.37 -4.73
CA ALA A 103 4.84 -8.78 -5.44
C ALA A 103 3.69 -7.76 -5.30
N ASP A 104 4.00 -6.49 -5.04
CA ASP A 104 2.99 -5.42 -4.92
C ASP A 104 2.25 -5.23 -6.25
N PRO A 105 0.94 -5.58 -6.33
CA PRO A 105 0.19 -5.48 -7.57
C PRO A 105 -0.34 -4.06 -7.84
N LEU A 106 -0.36 -3.21 -6.81
CA LEU A 106 -0.87 -1.84 -6.91
C LEU A 106 0.25 -0.85 -7.24
N LEU A 107 1.37 -0.96 -6.56
CA LEU A 107 2.57 -0.18 -6.82
C LEU A 107 3.73 -1.16 -7.08
N PRO A 108 3.95 -1.61 -8.32
CA PRO A 108 5.06 -2.51 -8.64
C PRO A 108 6.39 -2.08 -8.03
N LEU A 109 7.30 -3.01 -7.75
CA LEU A 109 8.55 -2.78 -7.02
C LEU A 109 9.37 -1.59 -7.52
N GLU A 110 9.23 -1.26 -8.80
CA GLU A 110 9.86 -0.10 -9.44
C GLU A 110 9.51 1.22 -8.75
N HIS A 111 8.33 1.34 -8.15
CA HIS A 111 7.93 2.52 -7.38
C HIS A 111 8.76 2.66 -6.10
N GLY A 112 8.96 1.58 -5.36
CA GLY A 112 9.83 1.57 -4.17
C GLY A 112 11.28 1.91 -4.52
N ARG A 113 11.78 1.31 -5.60
CA ARG A 113 13.12 1.60 -6.12
C ARG A 113 13.28 3.06 -6.54
N ALA A 114 12.27 3.62 -7.22
CA ALA A 114 12.29 5.02 -7.63
C ALA A 114 12.25 5.96 -6.42
N THR A 115 11.45 5.66 -5.42
CA THR A 115 11.38 6.43 -4.17
C THR A 115 12.72 6.41 -3.45
N ALA A 116 13.32 5.24 -3.26
CA ALA A 116 14.64 5.11 -2.60
C ALA A 116 15.75 5.84 -3.37
N ARG A 117 15.75 5.76 -4.71
CA ARG A 117 16.72 6.51 -5.53
C ARG A 117 16.53 8.01 -5.48
N ALA A 118 15.31 8.49 -5.28
CA ALA A 118 15.02 9.91 -5.24
C ALA A 118 15.45 10.57 -3.92
N ILE A 119 15.47 9.82 -2.83
CA ILE A 119 15.79 10.35 -1.49
C ILE A 119 17.28 10.10 -1.20
N PRO A 120 18.10 11.14 -0.97
CA PRO A 120 19.52 10.96 -0.64
C PRO A 120 19.73 10.10 0.60
N GLY A 121 20.56 9.07 0.49
CA GLY A 121 20.86 8.18 1.61
C GLY A 121 19.74 7.22 2.04
N ALA A 122 18.64 7.16 1.30
CA ALA A 122 17.58 6.20 1.62
C ALA A 122 18.04 4.75 1.42
N ARG A 123 17.66 3.89 2.37
CA ARG A 123 17.84 2.44 2.28
C ARG A 123 16.55 1.81 1.76
N LEU A 124 16.66 0.94 0.76
CA LEU A 124 15.55 0.12 0.28
C LEU A 124 15.66 -1.29 0.84
N GLU A 125 14.61 -1.77 1.45
CA GLU A 125 14.44 -3.18 1.80
C GLU A 125 13.21 -3.74 1.08
N VAL A 126 13.45 -4.81 0.34
CA VAL A 126 12.42 -5.53 -0.40
C VAL A 126 12.00 -6.74 0.42
N ILE A 127 10.69 -6.86 0.67
CA ILE A 127 10.13 -8.03 1.33
C ILE A 127 9.60 -8.96 0.24
N GLU A 128 10.25 -10.12 0.12
CA GLU A 128 9.95 -11.07 -0.94
C GLU A 128 8.51 -11.60 -0.82
N GLY A 129 7.79 -11.57 -1.93
CA GLY A 129 6.41 -12.05 -2.04
C GLY A 129 5.35 -11.20 -1.32
N MET A 130 5.72 -10.15 -0.59
CA MET A 130 4.77 -9.21 -0.02
C MET A 130 4.10 -8.39 -1.12
N GLY A 131 2.78 -8.21 -0.99
CA GLY A 131 2.00 -7.33 -1.84
C GLY A 131 1.96 -5.89 -1.32
N HIS A 132 0.86 -5.20 -1.63
CA HIS A 132 0.56 -3.84 -1.15
C HIS A 132 0.01 -3.83 0.27
N ALA A 133 -0.84 -4.79 0.61
CA ALA A 133 -1.33 -4.97 1.98
C ALA A 133 -0.30 -5.73 2.82
N ILE A 134 -0.29 -5.45 4.13
CA ILE A 134 0.64 -6.07 5.08
C ILE A 134 -0.11 -7.12 5.88
N PRO A 135 0.04 -8.42 5.57
CA PRO A 135 -0.56 -9.49 6.35
C PRO A 135 0.10 -9.62 7.72
N GLU A 136 -0.67 -10.15 8.69
CA GLU A 136 -0.21 -10.33 10.07
C GLU A 136 1.10 -11.12 10.16
N SER A 137 1.29 -12.11 9.29
CA SER A 137 2.50 -12.93 9.21
C SER A 137 3.80 -12.15 8.97
N LEU A 138 3.71 -10.90 8.54
CA LEU A 138 4.86 -10.01 8.28
C LEU A 138 5.09 -8.96 9.37
N TRP A 139 4.24 -8.85 10.36
CA TRP A 139 4.32 -7.75 11.33
C TRP A 139 5.63 -7.73 12.10
N GLU A 140 6.06 -8.86 12.64
CA GLU A 140 7.34 -8.95 13.35
C GLU A 140 8.51 -8.54 12.44
N THR A 141 8.55 -9.10 11.24
CA THR A 141 9.60 -8.75 10.26
C THR A 141 9.64 -7.25 9.98
N ILE A 142 8.48 -6.63 9.76
CA ILE A 142 8.40 -5.19 9.44
C ILE A 142 8.80 -4.35 10.65
N ILE A 143 8.31 -4.71 11.84
CA ILE A 143 8.67 -4.03 13.09
C ILE A 143 10.18 -4.09 13.31
N ASP A 144 10.80 -5.24 13.16
CA ASP A 144 12.25 -5.40 13.33
C ASP A 144 13.05 -4.53 12.36
N ARG A 145 12.61 -4.45 11.08
CA ARG A 145 13.24 -3.59 10.07
C ARG A 145 13.13 -2.11 10.44
N ILE A 146 11.97 -1.70 10.95
CA ILE A 146 11.74 -0.32 11.40
C ILE A 146 12.59 -0.03 12.63
N CYS A 147 12.57 -0.89 13.64
CA CYS A 147 13.36 -0.73 14.86
C CYS A 147 14.85 -0.66 14.55
N GLY A 148 15.36 -1.55 13.70
CA GLY A 148 16.76 -1.54 13.28
C GLY A 148 17.17 -0.34 12.42
N HIS A 149 16.22 0.48 11.98
CA HIS A 149 16.49 1.73 11.26
C HIS A 149 16.56 2.94 12.20
N ILE A 150 15.85 2.89 13.31
CA ILE A 150 15.76 4.01 14.28
C ILE A 150 16.98 4.04 15.22
N VAL A 151 17.65 2.93 15.41
CA VAL A 151 18.87 2.79 16.22
C VAL A 151 20.11 3.06 15.36
#